data_26e3e3bf967645fa66294742ae8de3a0
#
_entry.id   26e3e3bf967645fa66294742ae8de3a0
#
_cell.length_a   1.000
_cell.length_b   1.000
_cell.length_c   1.000
_cell.angle_alpha   90.00
_cell.angle_beta   90.00
_cell.angle_gamma   90.00
#
_symmetry.space_group_name_H-M   'P 1'
#
loop_
_entity.id
_entity.type
_entity.pdbx_description
1 polymer ?
#
loop_
_entity_poly.entity_id
_entity_poly.type
_entity_poly.pdbx_seq_one_letter_code
_entity_poly.pdbx_strand_id
1 'polypeptide(L)'
;MNRVKFFILYAILASLPAQAQFEDVTIRTTHLGGAVYMLEGRGGNLAVLSGEDGVLLVDDQYAPLSDKILAAIREFDSGPIRFVINTHWHVDHTQGNEILSGQGAVIVAHDNVRERMSTEQFMASINRKFPPSPEGALPVVTFNDRLTFHFNGETVAAWHVPRAHTDGDVILHFPDANVIHMGDNFWTGQYPLVDRSSGGSVQGMIDAVQGALPLCRSGTKVIPGHGPLGNCADLESFGQMLSDATARIRALIDQGKNLEEVIEARPNADFDETLGGGFIKPERFTEFVYNSILDERR
;
A
#
# COMPACT_ATOMS: atom_id res chain seq x y z
N MET A 1 48.20 43.03 -12.54
CA MET A 1 47.82 41.71 -11.95
C MET A 1 46.46 41.86 -11.27
N ASN A 2 45.38 41.62 -12.01
CA ASN A 2 44.00 41.71 -11.48
C ASN A 2 43.59 40.34 -10.95
N ARG A 3 43.35 40.22 -9.64
CA ARG A 3 42.77 39.02 -9.01
C ARG A 3 41.25 39.10 -9.12
N VAL A 4 40.67 38.25 -9.95
CA VAL A 4 39.20 38.00 -10.01
C VAL A 4 38.83 37.13 -8.80
N LYS A 5 38.02 37.69 -7.89
CA LYS A 5 37.44 36.93 -6.78
C LYS A 5 36.15 36.24 -7.28
N PHE A 6 36.18 34.93 -7.39
CA PHE A 6 34.96 34.13 -7.59
C PHE A 6 34.19 34.05 -6.27
N PHE A 7 33.01 34.65 -6.22
CA PHE A 7 32.02 34.41 -5.18
C PHE A 7 31.23 33.14 -5.57
N ILE A 8 31.45 32.05 -4.83
CA ILE A 8 30.62 30.86 -4.90
C ILE A 8 29.36 31.14 -4.07
N LEU A 9 28.25 31.35 -4.78
CA LEU A 9 26.92 31.46 -4.15
C LEU A 9 26.46 30.04 -3.76
N TYR A 10 26.57 29.68 -2.48
CA TYR A 10 25.93 28.49 -1.95
C TYR A 10 24.42 28.73 -1.89
N ALA A 11 23.66 28.14 -2.84
CA ALA A 11 22.22 28.03 -2.73
C ALA A 11 21.90 27.05 -1.58
N ILE A 12 21.49 27.59 -0.42
CA ILE A 12 20.92 26.80 0.66
C ILE A 12 19.55 26.33 0.16
N LEU A 13 19.47 25.09 -0.32
CA LEU A 13 18.20 24.40 -0.50
C LEU A 13 17.64 24.19 0.93
N ALA A 14 16.78 25.10 1.36
CA ALA A 14 15.99 24.92 2.57
C ALA A 14 15.08 23.71 2.35
N SER A 15 15.39 22.58 2.97
CA SER A 15 14.46 21.47 3.09
C SER A 15 13.23 22.00 3.85
N LEU A 16 12.07 22.03 3.19
CA LEU A 16 10.81 22.32 3.88
C LEU A 16 10.66 21.38 5.07
N PRO A 17 10.18 21.85 6.22
CA PRO A 17 9.92 20.98 7.36
C PRO A 17 8.99 19.86 6.92
N ALA A 18 9.23 18.63 7.39
CA ALA A 18 8.48 17.43 6.99
C ALA A 18 6.96 17.61 7.09
N GLN A 19 6.49 18.50 7.94
CA GLN A 19 5.08 18.83 8.17
C GLN A 19 4.47 19.65 7.03
N ALA A 20 5.26 20.55 6.39
CA ALA A 20 4.76 21.42 5.31
C ALA A 20 4.26 20.65 4.08
N GLN A 21 4.77 19.45 3.84
CA GLN A 21 4.34 18.61 2.70
C GLN A 21 2.93 18.03 2.86
N PHE A 22 2.34 18.12 4.06
CA PHE A 22 0.99 17.58 4.37
C PHE A 22 -0.06 18.70 4.57
N GLU A 23 0.34 19.97 4.60
CA GLU A 23 -0.56 21.10 4.89
C GLU A 23 -1.69 21.21 3.84
N ASP A 24 -1.36 21.07 2.56
CA ASP A 24 -2.30 21.19 1.45
C ASP A 24 -3.05 19.88 1.13
N VAL A 25 -2.79 18.80 1.85
CA VAL A 25 -3.47 17.52 1.61
C VAL A 25 -4.92 17.62 2.08
N THR A 26 -5.85 17.29 1.17
CA THR A 26 -7.27 17.13 1.48
C THR A 26 -7.62 15.64 1.50
N ILE A 27 -8.37 15.20 2.50
CA ILE A 27 -8.90 13.83 2.54
C ILE A 27 -10.20 13.81 1.74
N ARG A 28 -10.24 13.00 0.69
CA ARG A 28 -11.42 12.79 -0.14
C ARG A 28 -12.15 11.55 0.35
N THR A 29 -13.44 11.68 0.65
CA THR A 29 -14.30 10.58 1.10
C THR A 29 -15.22 10.13 -0.04
N THR A 30 -15.30 8.82 -0.26
CA THR A 30 -16.19 8.19 -1.24
C THR A 30 -17.02 7.11 -0.55
N HIS A 31 -18.36 7.22 -0.56
CA HIS A 31 -19.24 6.16 -0.07
C HIS A 31 -19.27 5.01 -1.06
N LEU A 32 -19.03 3.79 -0.59
CA LEU A 32 -18.91 2.60 -1.45
C LEU A 32 -20.15 1.72 -1.46
N GLY A 33 -20.81 1.58 -0.33
CA GLY A 33 -22.02 0.76 -0.17
C GLY A 33 -22.20 0.37 1.29
N GLY A 34 -23.44 0.09 1.73
CA GLY A 34 -23.72 -0.16 3.13
C GLY A 34 -23.17 0.95 4.02
N ALA A 35 -22.36 0.59 4.99
CA ALA A 35 -21.67 1.53 5.88
C ALA A 35 -20.17 1.67 5.57
N VAL A 36 -19.73 1.29 4.36
CA VAL A 36 -18.32 1.30 3.96
C VAL A 36 -18.01 2.53 3.11
N TYR A 37 -16.92 3.20 3.47
CA TYR A 37 -16.36 4.38 2.79
C TYR A 37 -14.90 4.15 2.44
N MET A 38 -14.42 4.79 1.39
CA MET A 38 -13.00 4.92 1.07
C MET A 38 -12.55 6.35 1.37
N LEU A 39 -11.39 6.50 2.00
CA LEU A 39 -10.72 7.78 2.18
C LEU A 39 -9.41 7.77 1.40
N GLU A 40 -9.18 8.85 0.66
CA GLU A 40 -7.97 9.08 -0.12
C GLU A 40 -7.25 10.33 0.38
N GLY A 41 -5.95 10.24 0.55
CA GLY A 41 -5.08 11.34 0.94
C GLY A 41 -3.74 11.28 0.21
N ARG A 42 -2.64 11.41 0.95
CA ARG A 42 -1.29 11.31 0.37
C ARG A 42 -0.67 9.92 0.51
N GLY A 43 -1.03 9.16 1.54
CA GLY A 43 -0.57 7.79 1.76
C GLY A 43 -1.47 6.77 1.10
N GLY A 44 -1.45 5.55 1.59
CA GLY A 44 -2.33 4.49 1.14
C GLY A 44 -3.80 4.82 1.34
N ASN A 45 -4.65 4.25 0.52
CA ASN A 45 -6.09 4.40 0.65
C ASN A 45 -6.61 3.66 1.88
N LEU A 46 -7.60 4.25 2.55
CA LEU A 46 -8.22 3.67 3.72
C LEU A 46 -9.61 3.15 3.41
N ALA A 47 -10.05 2.10 4.14
CA ALA A 47 -11.48 1.81 4.24
C ALA A 47 -11.98 2.16 5.65
N VAL A 48 -13.21 2.64 5.73
CA VAL A 48 -13.92 2.92 6.97
C VAL A 48 -15.23 2.15 6.97
N LEU A 49 -15.45 1.32 7.99
CA LEU A 49 -16.77 0.76 8.29
C LEU A 49 -17.32 1.51 9.49
N SER A 50 -18.40 2.25 9.28
CA SER A 50 -19.07 3.09 10.30
C SER A 50 -20.33 2.44 10.86
N GLY A 51 -20.76 2.81 12.06
CA GLY A 51 -22.04 2.38 12.63
C GLY A 51 -22.10 2.46 14.16
N GLU A 52 -23.14 1.84 14.74
CA GLU A 52 -23.45 1.97 16.17
C GLU A 52 -22.37 1.39 17.10
N ASP A 53 -21.61 0.38 16.63
CA ASP A 53 -20.52 -0.21 17.41
C ASP A 53 -19.28 0.70 17.46
N GLY A 54 -19.26 1.79 16.68
CA GLY A 54 -18.15 2.69 16.43
C GLY A 54 -17.54 2.47 15.05
N VAL A 55 -16.28 2.88 14.85
CA VAL A 55 -15.58 2.84 13.57
C VAL A 55 -14.53 1.73 13.56
N LEU A 56 -14.51 0.92 12.48
CA LEU A 56 -13.40 0.07 12.09
C LEU A 56 -12.70 0.74 10.90
N LEU A 57 -11.41 0.99 11.04
CA LEU A 57 -10.56 1.62 10.03
C LEU A 57 -9.59 0.59 9.45
N VAL A 58 -9.36 0.62 8.14
CA VAL A 58 -8.30 -0.13 7.46
C VAL A 58 -7.24 0.86 7.03
N ASP A 59 -6.03 0.71 7.56
CA ASP A 59 -4.90 1.62 7.46
C ASP A 59 -5.17 3.03 8.01
N ASP A 60 -4.13 3.87 8.16
CA ASP A 60 -4.26 5.18 8.79
C ASP A 60 -3.28 6.24 8.27
N GLN A 61 -2.58 5.93 7.17
CA GLN A 61 -1.67 6.82 6.45
C GLN A 61 -0.51 7.35 7.32
N TYR A 62 -0.10 8.59 7.04
CA TYR A 62 0.96 9.31 7.75
C TYR A 62 0.42 10.01 9.00
N ALA A 63 1.17 9.98 10.09
CA ALA A 63 0.81 10.64 11.35
C ALA A 63 0.35 12.12 11.20
N PRO A 64 0.98 12.98 10.37
CA PRO A 64 0.52 14.36 10.17
C PRO A 64 -0.86 14.49 9.54
N LEU A 65 -1.41 13.43 8.97
CA LEU A 65 -2.76 13.42 8.38
C LEU A 65 -3.85 12.93 9.33
N SER A 66 -3.50 12.40 10.51
CA SER A 66 -4.47 11.79 11.44
C SER A 66 -5.62 12.72 11.79
N ASP A 67 -5.36 14.00 12.11
CA ASP A 67 -6.41 14.97 12.43
C ASP A 67 -7.36 15.22 11.24
N LYS A 68 -6.81 15.25 10.02
CA LYS A 68 -7.60 15.43 8.80
C LYS A 68 -8.45 14.19 8.49
N ILE A 69 -7.90 12.99 8.69
CA ILE A 69 -8.60 11.71 8.54
C ILE A 69 -9.74 11.64 9.57
N LEU A 70 -9.46 11.93 10.84
CA LEU A 70 -10.47 11.96 11.88
C LEU A 70 -11.57 12.99 11.60
N ALA A 71 -11.21 14.17 11.07
CA ALA A 71 -12.19 15.19 10.68
C ALA A 71 -13.09 14.69 9.54
N ALA A 72 -12.52 14.05 8.52
CA ALA A 72 -13.28 13.48 7.41
C ALA A 72 -14.24 12.37 7.88
N ILE A 73 -13.82 11.49 8.80
CA ILE A 73 -14.68 10.46 9.38
C ILE A 73 -15.83 11.09 10.15
N ARG A 74 -15.58 12.15 10.94
CA ARG A 74 -16.61 12.84 11.74
C ARG A 74 -17.71 13.50 10.91
N GLU A 75 -17.52 13.67 9.62
CA GLU A 75 -18.58 14.18 8.73
C GLU A 75 -19.75 13.18 8.56
N PHE A 76 -19.49 11.88 8.75
CA PHE A 76 -20.51 10.84 8.59
C PHE A 76 -20.63 9.88 9.80
N ASP A 77 -19.66 9.87 10.72
CA ASP A 77 -19.67 9.07 11.93
C ASP A 77 -18.97 9.81 13.08
N SER A 78 -19.65 9.96 14.22
CA SER A 78 -19.08 10.59 15.41
C SER A 78 -18.62 9.58 16.46
N GLY A 79 -18.76 8.29 16.20
CA GLY A 79 -18.33 7.21 17.10
C GLY A 79 -16.81 7.12 17.23
N PRO A 80 -16.33 6.46 18.29
CA PRO A 80 -14.90 6.24 18.48
C PRO A 80 -14.36 5.24 17.46
N ILE A 81 -13.10 5.41 17.03
CA ILE A 81 -12.40 4.36 16.30
C ILE A 81 -12.09 3.24 17.28
N ARG A 82 -12.67 2.05 17.03
CA ARG A 82 -12.51 0.87 17.87
C ARG A 82 -11.36 -0.01 17.41
N PHE A 83 -11.23 -0.16 16.11
CA PHE A 83 -10.22 -1.01 15.49
C PHE A 83 -9.51 -0.29 14.35
N VAL A 84 -8.21 -0.50 14.25
CA VAL A 84 -7.42 -0.20 13.06
C VAL A 84 -6.81 -1.52 12.58
N ILE A 85 -7.07 -1.91 11.34
CA ILE A 85 -6.48 -3.08 10.72
C ILE A 85 -5.43 -2.60 9.73
N ASN A 86 -4.15 -2.88 9.96
CA ASN A 86 -3.11 -2.55 9.01
C ASN A 86 -2.99 -3.63 7.95
N THR A 87 -3.01 -3.23 6.68
CA THR A 87 -2.82 -4.14 5.54
C THR A 87 -1.40 -4.65 5.46
N HIS A 88 -0.40 -3.81 5.78
CA HIS A 88 1.02 -4.16 5.85
C HIS A 88 1.79 -3.12 6.69
N TRP A 89 3.13 -3.23 6.78
CA TRP A 89 3.93 -2.45 7.74
C TRP A 89 4.39 -1.07 7.24
N HIS A 90 4.23 -0.71 5.97
CA HIS A 90 4.76 0.54 5.43
C HIS A 90 4.19 1.77 6.13
N VAL A 91 5.02 2.79 6.24
CA VAL A 91 4.75 3.98 7.05
C VAL A 91 3.57 4.83 6.57
N ASP A 92 3.26 4.78 5.30
CA ASP A 92 2.11 5.46 4.70
C ASP A 92 0.78 4.70 4.87
N HIS A 93 0.81 3.61 5.65
CA HIS A 93 -0.34 2.81 6.07
C HIS A 93 -0.48 2.72 7.59
N THR A 94 0.60 2.98 8.36
CA THR A 94 0.68 2.63 9.78
C THR A 94 1.10 3.77 10.71
N GLN A 95 1.45 4.96 10.20
CA GLN A 95 1.98 6.02 11.07
C GLN A 95 0.92 6.70 11.94
N GLY A 96 -0.36 6.57 11.64
CA GLY A 96 -1.47 7.01 12.51
C GLY A 96 -1.68 6.12 13.73
N ASN A 97 -1.17 4.89 13.74
CA ASN A 97 -1.38 3.89 14.78
C ASN A 97 -1.19 4.42 16.20
N GLU A 98 -0.06 5.10 16.49
CA GLU A 98 0.24 5.62 17.83
C GLU A 98 -0.81 6.65 18.31
N ILE A 99 -1.27 7.50 17.40
CA ILE A 99 -2.27 8.52 17.70
C ILE A 99 -3.63 7.88 17.98
N LEU A 100 -4.03 6.90 17.15
CA LEU A 100 -5.32 6.24 17.26
C LEU A 100 -5.38 5.28 18.44
N SER A 101 -4.30 4.54 18.73
CA SER A 101 -4.20 3.70 19.93
C SER A 101 -4.23 4.53 21.21
N GLY A 102 -3.59 5.71 21.21
CA GLY A 102 -3.66 6.68 22.30
C GLY A 102 -5.08 7.22 22.55
N GLN A 103 -6.00 7.10 21.57
CA GLN A 103 -7.42 7.42 21.68
C GLN A 103 -8.28 6.17 21.98
N GLY A 104 -7.67 5.01 22.19
CA GLY A 104 -8.34 3.78 22.60
C GLY A 104 -8.64 2.79 21.47
N ALA A 105 -8.16 3.03 20.26
CA ALA A 105 -8.28 2.06 19.15
C ALA A 105 -7.39 0.84 19.40
N VAL A 106 -7.88 -0.33 19.02
CA VAL A 106 -7.13 -1.59 19.03
C VAL A 106 -6.47 -1.78 17.66
N ILE A 107 -5.13 -1.79 17.62
CA ILE A 107 -4.39 -2.03 16.39
C ILE A 107 -4.29 -3.53 16.13
N VAL A 108 -4.67 -3.94 14.91
CA VAL A 108 -4.74 -5.33 14.47
C VAL A 108 -3.94 -5.50 13.18
N ALA A 109 -3.14 -6.55 13.07
CA ALA A 109 -2.38 -6.84 11.85
C ALA A 109 -1.92 -8.31 11.79
N HIS A 110 -1.28 -8.70 10.68
CA HIS A 110 -0.55 -9.95 10.62
C HIS A 110 0.69 -9.94 11.53
N ASP A 111 1.10 -11.10 12.05
CA ASP A 111 2.28 -11.23 12.95
C ASP A 111 3.54 -10.59 12.35
N ASN A 112 3.80 -10.78 11.05
CA ASN A 112 4.96 -10.21 10.38
C ASN A 112 4.94 -8.67 10.36
N VAL A 113 3.77 -8.04 10.31
CA VAL A 113 3.64 -6.57 10.41
C VAL A 113 4.16 -6.09 11.76
N ARG A 114 3.73 -6.74 12.85
CA ARG A 114 4.22 -6.41 14.19
C ARG A 114 5.74 -6.65 14.32
N GLU A 115 6.25 -7.77 13.79
CA GLU A 115 7.68 -8.08 13.81
C GLU A 115 8.48 -7.00 13.10
N ARG A 116 8.06 -6.60 11.89
CA ARG A 116 8.74 -5.55 11.13
C ARG A 116 8.67 -4.19 11.80
N MET A 117 7.50 -3.81 12.30
CA MET A 117 7.35 -2.54 13.01
C MET A 117 8.15 -2.47 14.31
N SER A 118 8.43 -3.60 14.96
CA SER A 118 9.20 -3.66 16.22
C SER A 118 10.71 -3.62 16.04
N THR A 119 11.23 -3.68 14.80
CA THR A 119 12.67 -3.74 14.48
C THR A 119 13.06 -2.72 13.42
N GLU A 120 14.37 -2.37 13.34
CA GLU A 120 14.86 -1.52 12.23
C GLU A 120 14.65 -2.25 10.90
N GLN A 121 14.04 -1.59 9.93
CA GLN A 121 13.85 -2.08 8.58
C GLN A 121 14.71 -1.30 7.58
N PHE A 122 15.17 -1.98 6.52
CA PHE A 122 15.81 -1.34 5.38
C PHE A 122 15.03 -1.64 4.11
N MET A 123 14.36 -0.62 3.57
CA MET A 123 13.64 -0.74 2.30
C MET A 123 14.59 -0.45 1.15
N ALA A 124 15.08 -1.50 0.49
CA ALA A 124 16.04 -1.40 -0.60
C ALA A 124 15.49 -0.64 -1.82
N SER A 125 14.17 -0.73 -2.06
CA SER A 125 13.48 -0.08 -3.16
C SER A 125 13.60 1.44 -3.17
N ILE A 126 13.75 2.08 -2.02
CA ILE A 126 13.93 3.53 -1.87
C ILE A 126 15.23 3.89 -1.14
N ASN A 127 16.10 2.90 -0.88
CA ASN A 127 17.37 3.04 -0.16
C ASN A 127 17.22 3.79 1.17
N ARG A 128 16.24 3.38 1.98
CA ARG A 128 15.91 4.07 3.24
C ARG A 128 15.79 3.09 4.40
N LYS A 129 16.35 3.52 5.56
CA LYS A 129 16.15 2.86 6.84
C LYS A 129 14.97 3.45 7.58
N PHE A 130 14.21 2.59 8.24
CA PHE A 130 13.11 2.94 9.12
C PHE A 130 13.45 2.40 10.52
N PRO A 131 13.49 3.27 11.55
CA PRO A 131 13.69 2.81 12.93
C PRO A 131 12.49 1.99 13.40
N PRO A 132 12.62 1.23 14.49
CA PRO A 132 11.46 0.60 15.13
C PRO A 132 10.37 1.63 15.41
N SER A 133 9.11 1.24 15.20
CA SER A 133 7.96 2.07 15.56
C SER A 133 7.83 2.20 17.07
N PRO A 134 7.25 3.31 17.59
CA PRO A 134 6.92 3.43 18.99
C PRO A 134 6.06 2.25 19.48
N GLU A 135 6.21 1.89 20.77
CA GLU A 135 5.44 0.76 21.35
C GLU A 135 3.92 0.95 21.18
N GLY A 136 3.44 2.19 21.34
CA GLY A 136 2.02 2.53 21.16
C GLY A 136 1.51 2.39 19.72
N ALA A 137 2.40 2.31 18.72
CA ALA A 137 2.02 2.08 17.32
C ALA A 137 1.93 0.58 16.96
N LEU A 138 2.45 -0.32 17.81
CA LEU A 138 2.54 -1.73 17.47
C LEU A 138 1.15 -2.40 17.55
N PRO A 139 0.80 -3.28 16.58
CA PRO A 139 -0.39 -4.11 16.66
C PRO A 139 -0.44 -4.91 17.97
N VAL A 140 -1.56 -4.83 18.71
CA VAL A 140 -1.76 -5.55 19.97
C VAL A 140 -2.58 -6.83 19.79
N VAL A 141 -3.29 -6.94 18.67
CA VAL A 141 -3.94 -8.17 18.22
C VAL A 141 -3.28 -8.57 16.92
N THR A 142 -2.73 -9.78 16.87
CA THR A 142 -2.11 -10.32 15.65
C THR A 142 -2.69 -11.66 15.25
N PHE A 143 -2.58 -12.01 13.97
CA PHE A 143 -3.05 -13.28 13.41
C PHE A 143 -2.11 -13.75 12.29
N ASN A 144 -2.19 -15.07 11.97
CA ASN A 144 -1.28 -15.70 10.99
C ASN A 144 -1.95 -16.03 9.65
N ASP A 145 -3.25 -16.33 9.64
CA ASP A 145 -3.95 -16.79 8.43
C ASP A 145 -5.18 -15.94 8.18
N ARG A 146 -6.19 -16.03 9.04
CA ARG A 146 -7.48 -15.36 8.86
C ARG A 146 -8.00 -14.78 10.16
N LEU A 147 -8.76 -13.69 10.00
CA LEU A 147 -9.50 -13.05 11.08
C LEU A 147 -10.85 -12.59 10.53
N THR A 148 -11.90 -12.69 11.34
CA THR A 148 -13.23 -12.19 10.97
C THR A 148 -13.74 -11.25 12.05
N PHE A 149 -14.21 -10.08 11.64
CA PHE A 149 -14.94 -9.15 12.50
C PHE A 149 -16.42 -9.25 12.17
N HIS A 150 -17.24 -9.34 13.20
CA HIS A 150 -18.68 -9.12 13.13
C HIS A 150 -18.94 -7.75 13.76
N PHE A 151 -19.07 -6.71 12.95
CA PHE A 151 -19.05 -5.33 13.42
C PHE A 151 -19.95 -4.47 12.56
N ASN A 152 -20.80 -3.65 13.19
CA ASN A 152 -21.78 -2.79 12.51
C ASN A 152 -22.70 -3.55 11.53
N GLY A 153 -23.03 -4.80 11.85
CA GLY A 153 -23.86 -5.65 10.98
C GLY A 153 -23.16 -6.22 9.75
N GLU A 154 -21.88 -5.90 9.55
CA GLU A 154 -21.04 -6.43 8.47
C GLU A 154 -20.18 -7.61 8.97
N THR A 155 -19.87 -8.53 8.08
CA THR A 155 -18.88 -9.60 8.32
C THR A 155 -17.60 -9.28 7.56
N VAL A 156 -16.66 -8.63 8.23
CA VAL A 156 -15.37 -8.27 7.61
C VAL A 156 -14.42 -9.46 7.68
N ALA A 157 -14.12 -10.07 6.55
CA ALA A 157 -13.11 -11.14 6.46
C ALA A 157 -11.76 -10.54 6.09
N ALA A 158 -10.74 -10.81 6.91
CA ALA A 158 -9.35 -10.45 6.66
C ALA A 158 -8.52 -11.73 6.52
N TRP A 159 -7.63 -11.79 5.51
CA TRP A 159 -6.73 -12.93 5.35
C TRP A 159 -5.34 -12.48 4.90
N HIS A 160 -4.35 -13.21 5.38
CA HIS A 160 -2.96 -13.01 5.01
C HIS A 160 -2.67 -13.49 3.59
N VAL A 161 -1.85 -12.72 2.87
CA VAL A 161 -1.31 -13.07 1.55
C VAL A 161 0.21 -13.15 1.67
N PRO A 162 0.78 -14.36 1.59
CA PRO A 162 2.22 -14.52 1.80
C PRO A 162 3.02 -13.99 0.60
N ARG A 163 4.11 -13.27 0.90
CA ARG A 163 5.14 -12.89 -0.06
C ARG A 163 4.61 -12.15 -1.30
N ALA A 164 3.69 -11.21 -1.12
CA ALA A 164 3.11 -10.43 -2.21
C ALA A 164 3.76 -9.04 -2.32
N HIS A 165 3.13 -7.95 -1.87
CA HIS A 165 3.80 -6.65 -1.78
C HIS A 165 4.88 -6.65 -0.67
N THR A 166 4.54 -7.24 0.49
CA THR A 166 5.45 -7.62 1.59
C THR A 166 5.19 -9.07 2.01
N ASP A 167 5.73 -9.51 3.15
CA ASP A 167 5.43 -10.82 3.75
C ASP A 167 4.34 -10.77 4.82
N GLY A 168 3.78 -9.59 5.08
CA GLY A 168 2.75 -9.38 6.10
C GLY A 168 1.41 -8.89 5.55
N ASP A 169 1.22 -8.96 4.24
CA ASP A 169 0.06 -8.37 3.58
C ASP A 169 -1.27 -9.00 3.97
N VAL A 170 -2.28 -8.17 4.14
CA VAL A 170 -3.65 -8.56 4.47
C VAL A 170 -4.60 -7.95 3.45
N ILE A 171 -5.49 -8.80 2.91
CA ILE A 171 -6.63 -8.38 2.09
C ILE A 171 -7.88 -8.44 2.94
N LEU A 172 -8.79 -7.48 2.78
CA LEU A 172 -10.06 -7.44 3.49
C LEU A 172 -11.24 -7.49 2.51
N HIS A 173 -12.28 -8.22 2.89
CA HIS A 173 -13.53 -8.32 2.16
C HIS A 173 -14.71 -7.95 3.05
N PHE A 174 -15.55 -7.06 2.56
CA PHE A 174 -16.81 -6.60 3.12
C PHE A 174 -17.95 -7.15 2.24
N PRO A 175 -18.43 -8.37 2.50
CA PRO A 175 -19.33 -9.07 1.58
C PRO A 175 -20.68 -8.39 1.43
N ASP A 176 -21.25 -7.81 2.49
CA ASP A 176 -22.57 -7.16 2.43
C ASP A 176 -22.48 -5.82 1.70
N ALA A 177 -21.43 -5.04 1.95
CA ALA A 177 -21.13 -3.81 1.22
C ALA A 177 -20.63 -4.06 -0.21
N ASN A 178 -20.21 -5.28 -0.55
CA ASN A 178 -19.62 -5.66 -1.83
C ASN A 178 -18.32 -4.89 -2.15
N VAL A 179 -17.42 -4.84 -1.19
CA VAL A 179 -16.15 -4.12 -1.27
C VAL A 179 -14.98 -5.07 -0.93
N ILE A 180 -13.88 -4.95 -1.66
CA ILE A 180 -12.61 -5.61 -1.38
C ILE A 180 -11.56 -4.52 -1.18
N HIS A 181 -10.76 -4.60 -0.10
CA HIS A 181 -9.57 -3.76 0.10
C HIS A 181 -8.32 -4.62 -0.09
N MET A 182 -7.54 -4.30 -1.11
CA MET A 182 -6.40 -5.11 -1.52
C MET A 182 -5.07 -4.72 -0.84
N GLY A 183 -5.05 -3.58 -0.10
CA GLY A 183 -3.77 -2.98 0.27
C GLY A 183 -2.90 -2.76 -0.96
N ASP A 184 -1.58 -2.81 -0.78
CA ASP A 184 -0.64 -2.57 -1.86
C ASP A 184 -0.47 -3.75 -2.84
N ASN A 185 -1.28 -4.80 -2.68
CA ASN A 185 -1.38 -5.88 -3.67
C ASN A 185 -2.14 -5.48 -4.94
N PHE A 186 -2.74 -4.29 -4.96
CA PHE A 186 -3.40 -3.70 -6.12
C PHE A 186 -3.16 -2.19 -6.15
N TRP A 187 -2.71 -1.68 -7.29
CA TRP A 187 -2.50 -0.26 -7.58
C TRP A 187 -3.21 0.12 -8.86
N THR A 188 -3.77 1.32 -8.93
CA THR A 188 -4.44 1.83 -10.13
C THR A 188 -3.70 3.04 -10.71
N GLY A 189 -3.64 3.10 -12.05
CA GLY A 189 -3.05 4.23 -12.79
C GLY A 189 -1.54 4.38 -12.69
N GLN A 190 -0.83 3.41 -12.08
CA GLN A 190 0.61 3.41 -11.95
C GLN A 190 1.17 2.01 -11.72
N TYR A 191 2.48 1.85 -11.94
CA TYR A 191 3.17 0.61 -11.57
C TYR A 191 3.24 0.42 -10.06
N PRO A 192 3.10 -0.82 -9.56
CA PRO A 192 3.21 -1.10 -8.13
C PRO A 192 4.67 -1.15 -7.66
N LEU A 193 4.85 -0.89 -6.37
CA LEU A 193 6.07 -1.24 -5.66
C LEU A 193 6.01 -2.70 -5.23
N VAL A 194 7.14 -3.39 -5.30
CA VAL A 194 7.34 -4.75 -4.74
C VAL A 194 8.48 -4.67 -3.72
N ASP A 195 8.17 -4.78 -2.45
CA ASP A 195 9.20 -4.70 -1.41
C ASP A 195 9.85 -6.06 -1.15
N ARG A 196 10.81 -6.41 -2.00
CA ARG A 196 11.61 -7.63 -1.86
C ARG A 196 12.42 -7.68 -0.56
N SER A 197 12.81 -6.52 -0.03
CA SER A 197 13.52 -6.46 1.27
C SER A 197 12.64 -6.87 2.44
N SER A 198 11.33 -6.76 2.26
CA SER A 198 10.32 -7.25 3.20
C SER A 198 9.67 -8.56 2.75
N GLY A 199 10.35 -9.36 1.94
CA GLY A 199 9.88 -10.68 1.52
C GLY A 199 8.84 -10.67 0.40
N GLY A 200 8.53 -9.51 -0.20
CA GLY A 200 7.59 -9.39 -1.31
C GLY A 200 8.09 -10.02 -2.61
N SER A 201 7.17 -10.39 -3.49
CA SER A 201 7.43 -10.94 -4.81
C SER A 201 6.32 -10.60 -5.81
N VAL A 202 6.68 -10.51 -7.08
CA VAL A 202 5.68 -10.26 -8.15
C VAL A 202 4.73 -11.45 -8.28
N GLN A 203 5.24 -12.68 -8.14
CA GLN A 203 4.38 -13.87 -8.18
C GLN A 203 3.35 -13.86 -7.06
N GLY A 204 3.74 -13.50 -5.84
CA GLY A 204 2.80 -13.39 -4.73
C GLY A 204 1.73 -12.31 -4.95
N MET A 205 2.07 -11.18 -5.61
CA MET A 205 1.06 -10.19 -6.01
C MET A 205 0.08 -10.75 -7.06
N ILE A 206 0.58 -11.55 -8.03
CA ILE A 206 -0.29 -12.26 -8.98
C ILE A 206 -1.22 -13.22 -8.25
N ASP A 207 -0.69 -14.00 -7.30
CA ASP A 207 -1.46 -14.96 -6.51
C ASP A 207 -2.50 -14.24 -5.62
N ALA A 208 -2.17 -13.07 -5.06
CA ALA A 208 -3.09 -12.22 -4.32
C ALA A 208 -4.28 -11.78 -5.15
N VAL A 209 -4.03 -11.30 -6.38
CA VAL A 209 -5.07 -10.95 -7.34
C VAL A 209 -5.94 -12.15 -7.68
N GLN A 210 -5.32 -13.29 -8.02
CA GLN A 210 -6.05 -14.52 -8.36
C GLN A 210 -6.89 -15.03 -7.19
N GLY A 211 -6.41 -14.88 -5.96
CA GLY A 211 -7.15 -15.23 -4.73
C GLY A 211 -8.35 -14.33 -4.45
N ALA A 212 -8.28 -13.05 -4.85
CA ALA A 212 -9.36 -12.08 -4.65
C ALA A 212 -10.42 -12.10 -5.76
N LEU A 213 -10.06 -12.39 -7.02
CA LEU A 213 -10.99 -12.40 -8.16
C LEU A 213 -12.25 -13.26 -7.97
N PRO A 214 -12.21 -14.46 -7.33
CA PRO A 214 -13.41 -15.24 -7.05
C PRO A 214 -14.45 -14.56 -6.14
N LEU A 215 -14.07 -13.53 -5.40
CA LEU A 215 -14.97 -12.74 -4.56
C LEU A 215 -15.71 -11.66 -5.36
N CYS A 216 -15.29 -11.44 -6.59
CA CYS A 216 -15.88 -10.46 -7.48
C CYS A 216 -17.29 -10.87 -7.93
N ARG A 217 -18.22 -9.95 -7.81
CA ARG A 217 -19.59 -10.05 -8.32
C ARG A 217 -20.00 -8.74 -8.98
N SER A 218 -21.18 -8.68 -9.55
CA SER A 218 -21.65 -7.45 -10.19
C SER A 218 -21.60 -6.26 -9.21
N GLY A 219 -20.95 -5.17 -9.63
CA GLY A 219 -20.85 -3.94 -8.86
C GLY A 219 -19.81 -3.96 -7.72
N THR A 220 -18.99 -5.02 -7.58
CA THR A 220 -17.91 -5.04 -6.59
C THR A 220 -16.97 -3.86 -6.80
N LYS A 221 -16.69 -3.14 -5.73
CA LYS A 221 -15.71 -2.07 -5.66
C LYS A 221 -14.43 -2.60 -5.05
N VAL A 222 -13.30 -2.26 -5.64
CA VAL A 222 -11.99 -2.73 -5.19
C VAL A 222 -11.13 -1.52 -4.80
N ILE A 223 -10.83 -1.40 -3.51
CA ILE A 223 -9.95 -0.35 -2.99
C ILE A 223 -8.50 -0.78 -3.25
N PRO A 224 -7.74 -0.05 -4.08
CA PRO A 224 -6.31 -0.27 -4.22
C PRO A 224 -5.57 0.33 -3.03
N GLY A 225 -4.33 -0.11 -2.77
CA GLY A 225 -3.48 0.59 -1.82
C GLY A 225 -3.18 2.02 -2.28
N HIS A 226 -2.92 2.22 -3.56
CA HIS A 226 -2.67 3.54 -4.15
C HIS A 226 -3.43 3.74 -5.46
N GLY A 227 -3.84 4.99 -5.70
CA GLY A 227 -4.56 5.41 -6.88
C GLY A 227 -6.08 5.42 -6.70
N PRO A 228 -6.85 5.77 -7.73
CA PRO A 228 -8.29 5.88 -7.65
C PRO A 228 -8.99 4.53 -7.43
N LEU A 229 -10.20 4.58 -6.86
CA LEU A 229 -11.07 3.42 -6.67
C LEU A 229 -11.19 2.61 -7.96
N GLY A 230 -10.98 1.30 -7.86
CA GLY A 230 -11.11 0.36 -8.95
C GLY A 230 -12.33 -0.55 -8.83
N ASN A 231 -12.41 -1.49 -9.75
CA ASN A 231 -13.41 -2.54 -9.84
C ASN A 231 -12.76 -3.88 -10.22
N CYS A 232 -13.54 -4.93 -10.38
CA CYS A 232 -13.02 -6.27 -10.70
C CYS A 232 -12.31 -6.35 -12.06
N ALA A 233 -12.75 -5.59 -13.05
CA ALA A 233 -12.07 -5.58 -14.36
C ALA A 233 -10.70 -4.88 -14.27
N ASP A 234 -10.59 -3.83 -13.44
CA ASP A 234 -9.31 -3.18 -13.17
C ASP A 234 -8.35 -4.13 -12.43
N LEU A 235 -8.87 -4.88 -11.43
CA LEU A 235 -8.10 -5.88 -10.70
C LEU A 235 -7.59 -7.01 -11.62
N GLU A 236 -8.45 -7.53 -12.51
CA GLU A 236 -8.10 -8.55 -13.50
C GLU A 236 -7.02 -8.02 -14.47
N SER A 237 -7.21 -6.80 -14.98
CA SER A 237 -6.25 -6.14 -15.88
C SER A 237 -4.89 -5.92 -15.21
N PHE A 238 -4.88 -5.55 -13.94
CA PHE A 238 -3.66 -5.41 -13.15
C PHE A 238 -2.92 -6.76 -12.99
N GLY A 239 -3.64 -7.84 -12.65
CA GLY A 239 -3.05 -9.18 -12.57
C GLY A 239 -2.50 -9.66 -13.90
N GLN A 240 -3.19 -9.36 -15.01
CA GLN A 240 -2.72 -9.68 -16.36
C GLN A 240 -1.45 -8.89 -16.71
N MET A 241 -1.40 -7.59 -16.40
CA MET A 241 -0.21 -6.76 -16.60
C MET A 241 1.01 -7.33 -15.85
N LEU A 242 0.86 -7.74 -14.58
CA LEU A 242 1.93 -8.35 -13.80
C LEU A 242 2.39 -9.68 -14.45
N SER A 243 1.46 -10.51 -14.90
CA SER A 243 1.74 -11.79 -15.55
C SER A 243 2.47 -11.60 -16.87
N ASP A 244 2.03 -10.67 -17.72
CA ASP A 244 2.65 -10.36 -18.99
C ASP A 244 4.06 -9.80 -18.81
N ALA A 245 4.24 -8.84 -17.90
CA ALA A 245 5.54 -8.28 -17.56
C ALA A 245 6.51 -9.36 -17.09
N THR A 246 6.03 -10.25 -16.21
CA THR A 246 6.83 -11.39 -15.71
C THR A 246 7.24 -12.32 -16.84
N ALA A 247 6.33 -12.69 -17.73
CA ALA A 247 6.61 -13.59 -18.86
C ALA A 247 7.64 -12.99 -19.84
N ARG A 248 7.48 -11.70 -20.20
CA ARG A 248 8.37 -10.98 -21.12
C ARG A 248 9.79 -10.86 -20.53
N ILE A 249 9.91 -10.47 -19.27
CA ILE A 249 11.20 -10.32 -18.60
C ILE A 249 11.86 -11.69 -18.39
N ARG A 250 11.12 -12.72 -18.00
CA ARG A 250 11.61 -14.10 -17.89
C ARG A 250 12.20 -14.60 -19.20
N ALA A 251 11.54 -14.34 -20.32
CA ALA A 251 12.06 -14.72 -21.65
C ALA A 251 13.39 -14.03 -22.00
N LEU A 252 13.60 -12.79 -21.57
CA LEU A 252 14.87 -12.08 -21.76
C LEU A 252 15.98 -12.64 -20.85
N ILE A 253 15.65 -12.97 -19.59
CA ILE A 253 16.57 -13.64 -18.66
C ILE A 253 17.00 -15.01 -19.21
N ASP A 254 16.07 -15.79 -19.78
CA ASP A 254 16.34 -17.11 -20.35
C ASP A 254 17.23 -17.03 -21.61
N GLN A 255 17.27 -15.88 -22.28
CA GLN A 255 18.22 -15.56 -23.37
C GLN A 255 19.59 -15.11 -22.83
N GLY A 256 19.79 -15.09 -21.51
CA GLY A 256 21.06 -14.69 -20.87
C GLY A 256 21.24 -13.18 -20.69
N LYS A 257 20.21 -12.37 -20.90
CA LYS A 257 20.27 -10.90 -20.72
C LYS A 257 20.40 -10.53 -19.24
N ASN A 258 21.32 -9.63 -18.95
CA ASN A 258 21.45 -9.00 -17.64
C ASN A 258 20.40 -7.90 -17.45
N LEU A 259 20.33 -7.32 -16.23
CA LEU A 259 19.34 -6.32 -15.88
C LEU A 259 19.38 -5.07 -16.79
N GLU A 260 20.57 -4.57 -17.11
CA GLU A 260 20.77 -3.38 -17.95
C GLU A 260 20.21 -3.63 -19.37
N GLU A 261 20.53 -4.77 -19.96
CA GLU A 261 20.04 -5.19 -21.28
C GLU A 261 18.52 -5.43 -21.29
N VAL A 262 17.92 -5.86 -20.17
CA VAL A 262 16.47 -6.03 -20.04
C VAL A 262 15.78 -4.67 -19.93
N ILE A 263 16.35 -3.73 -19.18
CA ILE A 263 15.82 -2.36 -19.09
C ILE A 263 15.87 -1.67 -20.45
N GLU A 264 17.01 -1.76 -21.17
CA GLU A 264 17.17 -1.20 -22.52
C GLU A 264 16.17 -1.79 -23.53
N ALA A 265 15.82 -3.06 -23.39
CA ALA A 265 14.85 -3.73 -24.27
C ALA A 265 13.40 -3.21 -24.06
N ARG A 266 13.11 -2.49 -22.98
CA ARG A 266 11.80 -1.91 -22.64
C ARG A 266 10.65 -2.92 -22.82
N PRO A 267 10.67 -4.07 -22.13
CA PRO A 267 9.72 -5.17 -22.37
C PRO A 267 8.25 -4.78 -22.10
N ASN A 268 8.01 -3.70 -21.35
CA ASN A 268 6.70 -3.24 -20.91
C ASN A 268 6.30 -1.90 -21.54
N ALA A 269 6.91 -1.51 -22.68
CA ALA A 269 6.71 -0.20 -23.30
C ALA A 269 5.23 0.15 -23.59
N ASP A 270 4.39 -0.86 -23.86
CA ASP A 270 2.96 -0.72 -24.08
C ASP A 270 2.18 -0.32 -22.79
N PHE A 271 2.71 -0.66 -21.61
CA PHE A 271 2.15 -0.25 -20.32
C PHE A 271 2.71 1.11 -19.83
N ASP A 272 3.90 1.50 -20.28
CA ASP A 272 4.62 2.68 -19.79
C ASP A 272 3.83 3.98 -19.99
N GLU A 273 3.03 4.10 -21.09
CA GLU A 273 2.24 5.29 -21.39
C GLU A 273 1.18 5.55 -20.31
N THR A 274 0.56 4.49 -19.78
CA THR A 274 -0.54 4.59 -18.82
C THR A 274 -0.07 4.46 -17.37
N LEU A 275 1.00 3.68 -17.10
CA LEU A 275 1.44 3.35 -15.74
C LEU A 275 2.77 4.00 -15.35
N GLY A 276 3.61 4.38 -16.31
CA GLY A 276 4.97 4.89 -16.05
C GLY A 276 5.04 6.31 -15.49
N GLY A 277 3.91 7.03 -15.43
CA GLY A 277 3.83 8.39 -14.88
C GLY A 277 3.92 8.48 -13.36
N GLY A 278 3.65 7.36 -12.65
CA GLY A 278 3.54 7.28 -11.21
C GLY A 278 4.87 7.37 -10.44
N PHE A 279 4.82 7.01 -9.15
CA PHE A 279 5.96 6.96 -8.25
C PHE A 279 7.01 5.94 -8.72
N ILE A 280 6.57 4.76 -9.14
CA ILE A 280 7.45 3.71 -9.69
C ILE A 280 7.61 3.95 -11.20
N LYS A 281 8.85 4.19 -11.63
CA LYS A 281 9.17 4.40 -13.04
C LYS A 281 9.36 3.07 -13.77
N PRO A 282 9.20 3.03 -15.12
CA PRO A 282 9.28 1.80 -15.92
C PRO A 282 10.54 0.96 -15.68
N GLU A 283 11.70 1.63 -15.60
CA GLU A 283 12.98 0.97 -15.36
C GLU A 283 13.01 0.30 -13.97
N ARG A 284 12.42 0.98 -12.97
CA ARG A 284 12.35 0.49 -11.60
C ARG A 284 11.39 -0.69 -11.46
N PHE A 285 10.24 -0.62 -12.13
CA PHE A 285 9.31 -1.74 -12.19
C PHE A 285 9.95 -2.96 -12.88
N THR A 286 10.64 -2.75 -14.01
CA THR A 286 11.38 -3.79 -14.70
C THR A 286 12.44 -4.43 -13.78
N GLU A 287 13.17 -3.63 -13.00
CA GLU A 287 14.13 -4.13 -12.00
C GLU A 287 13.45 -4.97 -10.90
N PHE A 288 12.28 -4.55 -10.40
CA PHE A 288 11.55 -5.34 -9.40
C PHE A 288 11.16 -6.72 -9.92
N VAL A 289 10.59 -6.76 -11.14
CA VAL A 289 10.19 -8.03 -11.78
C VAL A 289 11.40 -8.90 -12.05
N TYR A 290 12.47 -8.35 -12.63
CA TYR A 290 13.71 -9.06 -12.94
C TYR A 290 14.29 -9.73 -11.68
N ASN A 291 14.45 -8.96 -10.63
CA ASN A 291 15.02 -9.46 -9.39
C ASN A 291 14.10 -10.45 -8.66
N SER A 292 12.78 -10.25 -8.72
CA SER A 292 11.80 -11.21 -8.18
C SER A 292 11.93 -12.57 -8.85
N ILE A 293 12.06 -12.61 -10.20
CA ILE A 293 12.27 -13.85 -10.96
C ILE A 293 13.58 -14.56 -10.56
N LEU A 294 14.66 -13.79 -10.31
CA LEU A 294 15.92 -14.39 -9.87
C LEU A 294 15.85 -14.97 -8.46
N ASP A 295 15.08 -14.37 -7.56
CA ASP A 295 14.88 -14.88 -6.19
C ASP A 295 14.08 -16.20 -6.19
N GLU A 296 13.11 -16.35 -7.11
CA GLU A 296 12.35 -17.60 -7.29
C GLU A 296 13.20 -18.79 -7.77
N ARG A 297 14.34 -18.50 -8.41
CA ARG A 297 15.26 -19.52 -8.96
C ARG A 297 16.31 -20.01 -7.95
N ARG A 298 16.39 -19.41 -6.78
CA ARG A 298 17.33 -19.76 -5.71
C ARG A 298 16.74 -20.74 -4.72
#